data_fe22faaf79c0a92563a4382330aaf5c6
#
_entry.id   fe22faaf79c0a92563a4382330aaf5c6
#
_cell.length_a   1.000
_cell.length_b   1.000
_cell.length_c   1.000
_cell.angle_alpha   90.00
_cell.angle_beta   90.00
_cell.angle_gamma   90.00
#
_symmetry.space_group_name_H-M   'P 1'
#
loop_
_entity.id
_entity.type
_entity.pdbx_description
1 polymer ?
#
loop_
_entity_poly.entity_id
_entity_poly.type
_entity_poly.pdbx_seq_one_letter_code
_entity_poly.pdbx_strand_id
1 'polypeptide(L)'
;YTGDTTISAGTLTVSGTLADTTDVINSGIYDVDATDTVQSLSGSGAVELASGITLTTGDAGDDTISGVISGAGSFTKAGSGTLTLSGSNTYTGSTTLSAGTIVISTSNNIGATPGSADADNIIFTGGTLNTSGTFSLGSNKGITMTSSGTINTNSSTTLTYAGIITGSGSITKAGSGALILSGNNTYTGDTTISTGTLNVSGTLSD
;
A
#
# COMPACT_ATOMS: atom_id res chain seq x y z
N TYR A 1 -8.29 -23.62 13.69
CA TYR A 1 -8.42 -23.71 12.23
C TYR A 1 -7.15 -23.15 11.60
N THR A 2 -6.47 -23.98 10.82
CA THR A 2 -5.13 -23.67 10.26
C THR A 2 -5.07 -23.92 8.74
N GLY A 3 -6.20 -24.22 8.10
CA GLY A 3 -6.28 -24.43 6.66
C GLY A 3 -6.66 -23.15 5.92
N ASP A 4 -6.57 -23.21 4.58
CA ASP A 4 -6.96 -22.11 3.71
C ASP A 4 -8.44 -21.80 3.80
N THR A 5 -8.79 -20.55 3.59
CA THR A 5 -10.17 -20.05 3.61
C THR A 5 -10.57 -19.62 2.21
N THR A 6 -11.56 -20.28 1.63
CA THR A 6 -12.13 -19.87 0.35
C THR A 6 -13.53 -19.29 0.55
N ILE A 7 -13.72 -18.04 0.18
CA ILE A 7 -15.01 -17.34 0.19
C ILE A 7 -15.50 -17.29 -1.25
N SER A 8 -16.29 -18.31 -1.66
CA SER A 8 -16.78 -18.42 -3.05
C SER A 8 -17.93 -17.47 -3.36
N ALA A 9 -18.75 -17.14 -2.36
CA ALA A 9 -19.87 -16.20 -2.41
C ALA A 9 -20.33 -15.87 -0.98
N GLY A 10 -21.20 -14.87 -0.85
CA GLY A 10 -21.72 -14.43 0.46
C GLY A 10 -20.68 -13.69 1.26
N THR A 11 -20.87 -13.60 2.57
CA THR A 11 -20.03 -12.85 3.50
C THR A 11 -19.43 -13.78 4.54
N LEU A 12 -18.11 -13.71 4.71
CA LEU A 12 -17.41 -14.21 5.88
C LEU A 12 -17.06 -13.03 6.78
N THR A 13 -17.70 -12.91 7.93
CA THR A 13 -17.36 -11.92 8.96
C THR A 13 -16.40 -12.53 9.97
N VAL A 14 -15.26 -11.92 10.16
CA VAL A 14 -14.22 -12.33 11.11
C VAL A 14 -14.15 -11.31 12.23
N SER A 15 -14.79 -11.61 13.36
CA SER A 15 -14.80 -10.77 14.57
C SER A 15 -13.70 -11.15 15.58
N GLY A 16 -12.87 -12.11 15.25
CA GLY A 16 -11.67 -12.54 15.95
C GLY A 16 -10.50 -12.57 14.97
N THR A 17 -9.68 -13.62 15.04
CA THR A 17 -8.53 -13.80 14.14
C THR A 17 -8.61 -15.15 13.41
N LEU A 18 -8.16 -15.19 12.18
CA LEU A 18 -7.75 -16.40 11.49
C LEU A 18 -6.33 -16.78 11.95
N ALA A 19 -5.88 -17.97 11.61
CA ALA A 19 -4.46 -18.29 11.85
C ALA A 19 -3.57 -17.50 10.87
N ASP A 20 -2.43 -17.00 11.34
CA ASP A 20 -1.48 -16.23 10.53
C ASP A 20 -0.91 -17.01 9.32
N THR A 21 -1.14 -18.34 9.30
CA THR A 21 -0.77 -19.25 8.19
C THR A 21 -1.91 -19.51 7.21
N THR A 22 -3.02 -18.79 7.33
CA THR A 22 -4.20 -18.98 6.47
C THR A 22 -4.05 -18.19 5.18
N ASP A 23 -4.21 -18.87 4.03
CA ASP A 23 -4.43 -18.21 2.75
C ASP A 23 -5.93 -17.92 2.58
N VAL A 24 -6.27 -16.67 2.25
CA VAL A 24 -7.65 -16.24 2.01
C VAL A 24 -7.86 -15.99 0.52
N ILE A 25 -8.69 -16.83 -0.12
CA ILE A 25 -9.11 -16.68 -1.52
C ILE A 25 -10.53 -16.13 -1.53
N ASN A 26 -10.69 -14.85 -1.87
CA ASN A 26 -11.95 -14.15 -1.74
C ASN A 26 -12.61 -13.86 -3.10
N SER A 27 -13.79 -14.46 -3.33
CA SER A 27 -14.69 -14.13 -4.44
C SER A 27 -16.05 -13.60 -3.94
N GLY A 28 -16.25 -13.52 -2.62
CA GLY A 28 -17.44 -12.97 -1.95
C GLY A 28 -17.12 -11.67 -1.23
N ILE A 29 -17.48 -11.60 0.03
CA ILE A 29 -17.15 -10.49 0.94
C ILE A 29 -16.35 -11.04 2.12
N TYR A 30 -15.17 -10.53 2.32
CA TYR A 30 -14.35 -10.74 3.51
C TYR A 30 -14.47 -9.51 4.42
N ASP A 31 -15.28 -9.67 5.47
CA ASP A 31 -15.62 -8.63 6.43
C ASP A 31 -14.77 -8.81 7.70
N VAL A 32 -13.88 -7.87 7.96
CA VAL A 32 -12.85 -7.95 9.00
C VAL A 32 -13.16 -6.95 10.10
N ASP A 33 -13.68 -7.48 11.23
CA ASP A 33 -14.11 -6.68 12.38
C ASP A 33 -13.05 -6.61 13.51
N ALA A 34 -11.96 -7.35 13.38
CA ALA A 34 -10.86 -7.35 14.35
C ALA A 34 -9.51 -7.24 13.63
N THR A 35 -8.49 -6.68 14.31
CA THR A 35 -7.12 -6.69 13.79
C THR A 35 -6.67 -8.12 13.58
N ASP A 36 -6.25 -8.44 12.37
CA ASP A 36 -5.90 -9.79 11.94
C ASP A 36 -4.68 -9.82 11.03
N THR A 37 -4.01 -10.96 11.02
CA THR A 37 -2.91 -11.28 10.10
C THR A 37 -3.25 -12.55 9.37
N VAL A 38 -3.20 -12.53 8.04
CA VAL A 38 -3.34 -13.71 7.19
C VAL A 38 -2.09 -13.89 6.33
N GLN A 39 -1.76 -15.13 5.99
CA GLN A 39 -0.57 -15.44 5.20
C GLN A 39 -0.65 -14.78 3.83
N SER A 40 -1.76 -15.01 3.10
CA SER A 40 -2.02 -14.34 1.83
C SER A 40 -3.48 -13.92 1.71
N LEU A 41 -3.73 -12.93 0.86
CA LEU A 41 -5.09 -12.49 0.50
C LEU A 41 -5.14 -12.22 -1.00
N SER A 42 -6.01 -12.94 -1.69
CA SER A 42 -6.19 -12.81 -3.13
C SER A 42 -7.66 -12.91 -3.54
N GLY A 43 -7.96 -12.48 -4.76
CA GLY A 43 -9.27 -12.64 -5.37
C GLY A 43 -9.96 -11.35 -5.79
N SER A 44 -11.20 -11.49 -6.28
CA SER A 44 -12.01 -10.40 -6.83
C SER A 44 -13.14 -9.95 -5.90
N GLY A 45 -13.31 -10.60 -4.77
CA GLY A 45 -14.33 -10.26 -3.78
C GLY A 45 -14.02 -8.98 -3.03
N ALA A 46 -15.03 -8.37 -2.43
CA ALA A 46 -14.88 -7.20 -1.60
C ALA A 46 -14.18 -7.53 -0.28
N VAL A 47 -13.42 -6.58 0.26
CA VAL A 47 -12.84 -6.63 1.60
C VAL A 47 -13.35 -5.42 2.37
N GLU A 48 -13.95 -5.66 3.53
CA GLU A 48 -14.48 -4.60 4.39
C GLU A 48 -13.67 -4.55 5.68
N LEU A 49 -13.10 -3.38 6.00
CA LEU A 49 -12.24 -3.19 7.16
C LEU A 49 -12.95 -2.31 8.19
N ALA A 50 -13.30 -2.86 9.33
CA ALA A 50 -13.93 -2.09 10.40
C ALA A 50 -13.02 -0.95 10.90
N SER A 51 -13.61 0.04 11.56
CA SER A 51 -12.86 1.18 12.09
C SER A 51 -11.88 0.76 13.19
N GLY A 52 -10.67 1.27 13.14
CA GLY A 52 -9.64 1.05 14.17
C GLY A 52 -8.91 -0.28 14.11
N ILE A 53 -9.23 -1.11 13.10
CA ILE A 53 -8.52 -2.39 12.90
C ILE A 53 -7.43 -2.26 11.84
N THR A 54 -6.53 -3.23 11.83
CA THR A 54 -5.52 -3.40 10.78
C THR A 54 -5.58 -4.83 10.26
N LEU A 55 -5.77 -4.97 8.94
CA LEU A 55 -5.57 -6.24 8.25
C LEU A 55 -4.15 -6.28 7.70
N THR A 56 -3.37 -7.28 8.12
CA THR A 56 -2.02 -7.55 7.62
C THR A 56 -2.04 -8.76 6.71
N THR A 57 -1.41 -8.67 5.55
CA THR A 57 -1.26 -9.80 4.62
C THR A 57 0.11 -9.78 3.94
N GLY A 58 0.55 -10.94 3.55
CA GLY A 58 1.71 -11.15 2.69
C GLY A 58 2.67 -12.21 3.20
N ASP A 59 2.98 -13.10 2.30
CA ASP A 59 4.01 -14.13 2.42
C ASP A 59 5.18 -13.86 1.46
N ALA A 60 5.79 -14.90 0.90
CA ALA A 60 6.82 -14.82 -0.13
C ALA A 60 6.25 -14.95 -1.56
N GLY A 61 4.97 -15.28 -1.69
CA GLY A 61 4.26 -15.44 -2.96
C GLY A 61 3.78 -14.12 -3.55
N ASP A 62 3.30 -14.20 -4.78
CA ASP A 62 2.72 -13.07 -5.49
C ASP A 62 1.18 -13.19 -5.51
N ASP A 63 0.50 -12.19 -4.98
CA ASP A 63 -0.94 -12.14 -4.85
C ASP A 63 -1.57 -11.00 -5.65
N THR A 64 -2.86 -11.10 -5.91
CA THR A 64 -3.65 -10.03 -6.52
C THR A 64 -4.99 -9.88 -5.83
N ILE A 65 -5.27 -8.69 -5.34
CA ILE A 65 -6.59 -8.27 -4.89
C ILE A 65 -7.17 -7.37 -5.98
N SER A 66 -8.14 -7.88 -6.73
CA SER A 66 -8.83 -7.11 -7.76
C SER A 66 -10.18 -6.56 -7.29
N GLY A 67 -10.69 -7.07 -6.17
CA GLY A 67 -11.87 -6.54 -5.49
C GLY A 67 -11.59 -5.21 -4.81
N VAL A 68 -12.66 -4.57 -4.35
CA VAL A 68 -12.59 -3.30 -3.62
C VAL A 68 -12.28 -3.57 -2.14
N ILE A 69 -11.26 -2.93 -1.62
CA ILE A 69 -11.03 -2.82 -0.17
C ILE A 69 -11.68 -1.53 0.30
N SER A 70 -12.55 -1.61 1.29
CA SER A 70 -13.38 -0.50 1.81
C SER A 70 -13.32 -0.44 3.34
N GLY A 71 -13.99 0.58 3.91
CA GLY A 71 -14.11 0.76 5.36
C GLY A 71 -13.13 1.77 5.95
N ALA A 72 -13.04 1.82 7.28
CA ALA A 72 -12.23 2.80 7.99
C ALA A 72 -10.97 2.19 8.65
N GLY A 73 -10.72 0.91 8.45
CA GLY A 73 -9.53 0.21 8.93
C GLY A 73 -8.30 0.47 8.07
N SER A 74 -7.16 0.01 8.55
CA SER A 74 -5.85 0.12 7.92
C SER A 74 -5.44 -1.19 7.25
N PHE A 75 -4.53 -1.09 6.27
CA PHE A 75 -4.03 -2.22 5.52
C PHE A 75 -2.51 -2.29 5.58
N THR A 76 -1.94 -3.45 5.89
CA THR A 76 -0.49 -3.66 5.95
C THR A 76 -0.07 -4.76 5.00
N LYS A 77 0.90 -4.46 4.13
CA LYS A 77 1.62 -5.47 3.36
C LYS A 77 2.89 -5.87 4.11
N ALA A 78 2.94 -7.12 4.52
CA ALA A 78 4.11 -7.79 5.09
C ALA A 78 4.66 -8.85 4.10
N GLY A 79 5.62 -9.66 4.55
CA GLY A 79 6.22 -10.70 3.71
C GLY A 79 6.99 -10.18 2.49
N SER A 80 7.80 -11.01 1.87
CA SER A 80 8.74 -10.60 0.81
C SER A 80 8.15 -10.62 -0.60
N GLY A 81 6.96 -11.21 -0.79
CA GLY A 81 6.29 -11.33 -2.09
C GLY A 81 5.66 -10.03 -2.60
N THR A 82 5.02 -10.12 -3.75
CA THR A 82 4.36 -9.00 -4.42
C THR A 82 2.85 -9.05 -4.21
N LEU A 83 2.25 -7.95 -3.81
CA LEU A 83 0.80 -7.78 -3.78
C LEU A 83 0.36 -6.76 -4.83
N THR A 84 -0.40 -7.19 -5.82
CA THR A 84 -1.03 -6.30 -6.79
C THR A 84 -2.40 -5.86 -6.31
N LEU A 85 -2.58 -4.56 -6.12
CA LEU A 85 -3.87 -3.94 -5.84
C LEU A 85 -4.41 -3.32 -7.13
N SER A 86 -5.47 -3.91 -7.71
CA SER A 86 -6.07 -3.41 -8.95
C SER A 86 -7.49 -2.88 -8.77
N GLY A 87 -8.13 -3.14 -7.62
CA GLY A 87 -9.41 -2.56 -7.25
C GLY A 87 -9.36 -1.05 -7.01
N SER A 88 -10.49 -0.36 -7.17
CA SER A 88 -10.66 1.04 -6.76
C SER A 88 -10.98 1.08 -5.27
N ASN A 89 -9.93 1.06 -4.45
CA ASN A 89 -10.04 0.95 -3.02
C ASN A 89 -10.50 2.25 -2.37
N THR A 90 -11.36 2.13 -1.36
CA THR A 90 -12.02 3.27 -0.69
C THR A 90 -11.79 3.27 0.82
N TYR A 91 -10.98 2.35 1.35
CA TYR A 91 -10.64 2.38 2.77
C TYR A 91 -9.94 3.69 3.13
N THR A 92 -10.19 4.18 4.34
CA THR A 92 -9.72 5.49 4.79
C THR A 92 -8.59 5.42 5.83
N GLY A 93 -8.28 4.25 6.34
CA GLY A 93 -7.10 4.04 7.18
C GLY A 93 -5.79 4.06 6.40
N SER A 94 -4.68 3.94 7.09
CA SER A 94 -3.35 3.96 6.47
C SER A 94 -3.03 2.69 5.70
N THR A 95 -2.13 2.83 4.73
CA THR A 95 -1.47 1.69 4.06
C THR A 95 -0.03 1.61 4.51
N THR A 96 0.36 0.52 5.17
CA THR A 96 1.75 0.29 5.60
C THR A 96 2.45 -0.70 4.67
N LEU A 97 3.59 -0.27 4.13
CA LEU A 97 4.52 -1.11 3.37
C LEU A 97 5.63 -1.57 4.30
N SER A 98 5.46 -2.77 4.86
CA SER A 98 6.41 -3.31 5.85
C SER A 98 7.52 -4.11 5.20
N ALA A 99 7.20 -4.92 4.20
CA ALA A 99 8.16 -5.68 3.40
C ALA A 99 7.57 -6.03 2.03
N GLY A 100 8.40 -6.57 1.13
CA GLY A 100 8.01 -6.94 -0.22
C GLY A 100 7.54 -5.75 -1.06
N THR A 101 6.59 -6.00 -1.96
CA THR A 101 6.16 -4.99 -2.95
C THR A 101 4.64 -4.87 -2.99
N ILE A 102 4.12 -3.63 -2.95
CA ILE A 102 2.76 -3.33 -3.42
C ILE A 102 2.86 -2.77 -4.84
N VAL A 103 2.10 -3.33 -5.78
CA VAL A 103 1.98 -2.85 -7.16
C VAL A 103 0.65 -2.13 -7.33
N ILE A 104 0.70 -0.89 -7.84
CA ILE A 104 -0.47 -0.09 -8.18
C ILE A 104 -0.32 0.52 -9.58
N SER A 105 -1.43 0.77 -10.26
CA SER A 105 -1.47 1.43 -11.57
C SER A 105 -2.14 2.81 -11.55
N THR A 106 -2.89 3.11 -10.49
CA THR A 106 -3.56 4.39 -10.25
C THR A 106 -3.54 4.76 -8.76
N SER A 107 -3.81 6.03 -8.46
CA SER A 107 -3.88 6.51 -7.08
C SER A 107 -4.99 5.84 -6.24
N ASN A 108 -6.07 5.40 -6.88
CA ASN A 108 -7.20 4.78 -6.17
C ASN A 108 -6.94 3.33 -5.78
N ASN A 109 -5.89 2.70 -6.29
CA ASN A 109 -5.58 1.33 -5.87
C ASN A 109 -5.07 1.26 -4.41
N ILE A 110 -4.60 2.36 -3.83
CA ILE A 110 -4.02 2.41 -2.48
C ILE A 110 -4.89 3.25 -1.52
N GLY A 111 -6.18 2.93 -1.48
CA GLY A 111 -7.16 3.56 -0.59
C GLY A 111 -7.70 4.91 -1.08
N ALA A 112 -8.62 5.48 -0.32
CA ALA A 112 -9.22 6.78 -0.60
C ALA A 112 -8.18 7.91 -0.52
N THR A 113 -8.43 8.99 -1.28
CA THR A 113 -7.67 10.22 -1.07
C THR A 113 -8.33 11.01 0.06
N PRO A 114 -7.62 11.33 1.15
CA PRO A 114 -8.17 12.10 2.26
C PRO A 114 -8.68 13.47 1.81
N GLY A 115 -9.74 13.97 2.45
CA GLY A 115 -10.29 15.31 2.17
C GLY A 115 -9.37 16.46 2.61
N SER A 116 -8.45 16.19 3.53
CA SER A 116 -7.37 17.10 3.95
C SER A 116 -6.06 16.32 4.01
N ALA A 117 -4.94 17.03 4.06
CA ALA A 117 -3.63 16.39 4.15
C ALA A 117 -3.54 15.46 5.37
N ASP A 118 -3.20 14.22 5.12
CA ASP A 118 -3.01 13.15 6.11
C ASP A 118 -1.58 12.63 5.98
N ALA A 119 -0.74 12.92 6.95
CA ALA A 119 0.68 12.61 6.89
C ALA A 119 0.95 11.10 6.84
N ASP A 120 0.10 10.31 7.47
CA ASP A 120 0.30 8.87 7.68
C ASP A 120 -0.60 8.01 6.79
N ASN A 121 -1.06 8.54 5.64
CA ASN A 121 -1.90 7.77 4.71
C ASN A 121 -1.12 6.61 4.07
N ILE A 122 0.17 6.82 3.74
CA ILE A 122 1.08 5.79 3.26
C ILE A 122 2.33 5.77 4.13
N ILE A 123 2.61 4.62 4.75
CA ILE A 123 3.71 4.46 5.71
C ILE A 123 4.70 3.44 5.17
N PHE A 124 5.97 3.84 5.06
CA PHE A 124 7.05 2.91 4.76
C PHE A 124 7.79 2.51 6.04
N THR A 125 7.79 1.22 6.32
CA THR A 125 8.60 0.61 7.38
C THR A 125 9.64 -0.37 6.82
N GLY A 126 9.75 -0.48 5.46
CA GLY A 126 10.73 -1.35 4.80
C GLY A 126 10.42 -1.69 3.34
N GLY A 127 9.16 -1.70 2.93
CA GLY A 127 8.71 -2.24 1.64
C GLY A 127 8.93 -1.34 0.43
N THR A 128 8.40 -1.81 -0.70
CA THR A 128 8.46 -1.15 -2.00
C THR A 128 7.06 -0.80 -2.51
N LEU A 129 6.86 0.44 -2.94
CA LEU A 129 5.73 0.84 -3.76
C LEU A 129 6.15 0.80 -5.22
N ASN A 130 5.57 -0.11 -6.00
CA ASN A 130 5.81 -0.19 -7.43
C ASN A 130 4.64 0.43 -8.20
N THR A 131 4.94 1.39 -9.06
CA THR A 131 3.93 2.03 -9.92
C THR A 131 4.06 1.52 -11.35
N SER A 132 3.03 0.85 -11.83
CA SER A 132 2.95 0.27 -13.17
C SER A 132 2.21 1.15 -14.18
N GLY A 133 1.67 2.31 -13.75
CA GLY A 133 0.98 3.30 -14.56
C GLY A 133 1.58 4.70 -14.42
N THR A 134 1.16 5.61 -15.29
CA THR A 134 1.45 7.05 -15.16
C THR A 134 0.27 7.74 -14.49
N PHE A 135 0.47 8.29 -13.31
CA PHE A 135 -0.57 9.00 -12.54
C PHE A 135 0.01 9.96 -11.52
N SER A 136 -0.87 10.79 -10.96
CA SER A 136 -0.55 11.60 -9.78
C SER A 136 -1.11 10.95 -8.53
N LEU A 137 -0.27 10.78 -7.52
CA LEU A 137 -0.71 10.46 -6.18
C LEU A 137 -1.24 11.74 -5.53
N GLY A 138 -2.44 11.71 -4.98
CA GLY A 138 -3.08 12.90 -4.41
C GLY A 138 -2.21 13.58 -3.34
N SER A 139 -2.13 14.89 -3.34
CA SER A 139 -1.30 15.66 -2.40
C SER A 139 -1.72 15.48 -0.94
N ASN A 140 -2.97 15.10 -0.71
CA ASN A 140 -3.49 14.81 0.64
C ASN A 140 -3.13 13.41 1.14
N LYS A 141 -2.64 12.50 0.28
CA LYS A 141 -2.07 11.22 0.68
C LYS A 141 -0.64 11.44 1.15
N GLY A 142 -0.44 11.82 2.41
CA GLY A 142 0.90 11.99 2.96
C GLY A 142 1.68 10.67 2.98
N ILE A 143 2.98 10.77 2.86
CA ILE A 143 3.91 9.64 2.93
C ILE A 143 4.80 9.83 4.14
N THR A 144 4.84 8.83 5.01
CA THR A 144 5.77 8.80 6.15
C THR A 144 6.79 7.69 5.97
N MET A 145 8.06 8.07 5.99
CA MET A 145 9.21 7.16 5.97
C MET A 145 9.66 6.90 7.42
N THR A 146 9.11 5.89 8.08
CA THR A 146 9.57 5.49 9.42
C THR A 146 10.86 4.69 9.38
N SER A 147 11.08 3.97 8.27
CA SER A 147 12.32 3.30 7.93
C SER A 147 12.60 3.49 6.44
N SER A 148 13.67 2.91 5.91
CA SER A 148 13.97 2.98 4.49
C SER A 148 12.88 2.33 3.65
N GLY A 149 12.52 2.96 2.54
CA GLY A 149 11.54 2.44 1.59
C GLY A 149 11.93 2.74 0.16
N THR A 150 11.31 2.01 -0.76
CA THR A 150 11.58 2.14 -2.20
C THR A 150 10.34 2.58 -2.95
N ILE A 151 10.47 3.57 -3.81
CA ILE A 151 9.49 3.90 -4.84
C ILE A 151 10.07 3.46 -6.19
N ASN A 152 9.48 2.40 -6.74
CA ASN A 152 9.86 1.84 -8.04
C ASN A 152 8.87 2.31 -9.10
N THR A 153 9.35 2.99 -10.14
CA THR A 153 8.53 3.41 -11.28
C THR A 153 8.91 2.60 -12.51
N ASN A 154 7.95 1.89 -13.10
CA ASN A 154 8.20 1.04 -14.25
C ASN A 154 8.65 1.83 -15.48
N SER A 155 9.24 1.15 -16.44
CA SER A 155 9.66 1.75 -17.72
C SER A 155 8.51 2.52 -18.37
N SER A 156 8.80 3.69 -18.88
CA SER A 156 7.84 4.58 -19.57
C SER A 156 6.67 5.06 -18.70
N THR A 157 6.77 4.92 -17.37
CA THR A 157 5.77 5.46 -16.44
C THR A 157 6.31 6.64 -15.65
N THR A 158 5.40 7.48 -15.19
CA THR A 158 5.72 8.63 -14.33
C THR A 158 4.78 8.64 -13.14
N LEU A 159 5.35 8.64 -11.94
CA LEU A 159 4.63 8.97 -10.73
C LEU A 159 4.87 10.44 -10.38
N THR A 160 3.80 11.23 -10.31
CA THR A 160 3.85 12.61 -9.80
C THR A 160 3.31 12.67 -8.39
N TYR A 161 4.04 13.29 -7.49
CA TYR A 161 3.60 13.47 -6.10
C TYR A 161 3.87 14.91 -5.63
N ALA A 162 2.79 15.59 -5.23
CA ALA A 162 2.82 16.98 -4.77
C ALA A 162 2.60 17.12 -3.25
N GLY A 163 2.36 16.02 -2.55
CA GLY A 163 2.26 15.98 -1.09
C GLY A 163 3.63 16.05 -0.42
N ILE A 164 3.63 15.91 0.89
CA ILE A 164 4.83 15.99 1.72
C ILE A 164 5.25 14.58 2.12
N ILE A 165 6.52 14.25 1.92
CA ILE A 165 7.16 13.07 2.49
C ILE A 165 7.82 13.49 3.81
N THR A 166 7.50 12.79 4.89
CA THR A 166 7.97 13.04 6.27
C THR A 166 8.73 11.83 6.82
N GLY A 167 9.24 11.95 8.04
CA GLY A 167 9.84 10.84 8.79
C GLY A 167 11.36 10.83 8.76
N SER A 168 11.96 9.81 9.41
CA SER A 168 13.42 9.68 9.55
C SER A 168 14.03 8.63 8.61
N GLY A 169 13.22 7.90 7.85
CA GLY A 169 13.69 6.87 6.93
C GLY A 169 14.21 7.42 5.62
N SER A 170 15.01 6.62 4.94
CA SER A 170 15.59 6.94 3.64
C SER A 170 14.66 6.52 2.50
N ILE A 171 14.74 7.23 1.38
CA ILE A 171 13.99 6.91 0.17
C ILE A 171 14.92 6.44 -0.95
N THR A 172 14.57 5.33 -1.58
CA THR A 172 15.23 4.86 -2.79
C THR A 172 14.29 5.01 -3.98
N LYS A 173 14.70 5.78 -4.99
CA LYS A 173 14.07 5.78 -6.31
C LYS A 173 14.66 4.64 -7.14
N ALA A 174 13.82 3.69 -7.53
CA ALA A 174 14.16 2.57 -8.39
C ALA A 174 13.28 2.52 -9.65
N GLY A 175 13.57 1.58 -10.56
CA GLY A 175 12.88 1.45 -11.83
C GLY A 175 13.24 2.54 -12.83
N SER A 176 13.14 2.24 -14.12
CA SER A 176 13.61 3.11 -15.21
C SER A 176 12.68 4.27 -15.57
N GLY A 177 11.48 4.33 -14.98
CA GLY A 177 10.55 5.44 -15.12
C GLY A 177 10.92 6.67 -14.30
N ALA A 178 10.06 7.66 -14.27
CA ALA A 178 10.27 8.92 -13.57
C ALA A 178 9.45 9.04 -12.28
N LEU A 179 10.06 9.62 -11.25
CA LEU A 179 9.39 10.11 -10.04
C LEU A 179 9.52 11.63 -10.00
N ILE A 180 8.41 12.35 -9.89
CA ILE A 180 8.37 13.81 -9.76
C ILE A 180 7.89 14.15 -8.36
N LEU A 181 8.73 14.82 -7.58
CA LEU A 181 8.42 15.34 -6.25
C LEU A 181 8.32 16.86 -6.30
N SER A 182 7.12 17.40 -6.09
CA SER A 182 6.89 18.85 -6.11
C SER A 182 6.51 19.43 -4.74
N GLY A 183 6.30 18.59 -3.73
CA GLY A 183 6.06 19.01 -2.36
C GLY A 183 7.33 19.43 -1.61
N ASN A 184 7.14 20.13 -0.49
CA ASN A 184 8.22 20.47 0.42
C ASN A 184 8.44 19.31 1.41
N ASN A 185 9.30 18.38 1.02
CA ASN A 185 9.55 17.16 1.80
C ASN A 185 10.41 17.47 3.03
N THR A 186 10.14 16.77 4.12
CA THR A 186 10.78 16.98 5.43
C THR A 186 11.33 15.70 6.06
N TYR A 187 11.39 14.60 5.30
CA TYR A 187 12.05 13.37 5.78
C TYR A 187 13.56 13.63 5.93
N THR A 188 14.19 13.02 6.93
CA THR A 188 15.59 13.30 7.28
C THR A 188 16.57 12.21 6.88
N GLY A 189 16.09 11.13 6.26
CA GLY A 189 16.95 10.07 5.74
C GLY A 189 17.49 10.38 4.34
N ASP A 190 18.41 9.58 3.87
CA ASP A 190 19.07 9.76 2.57
C ASP A 190 18.11 9.56 1.39
N THR A 191 18.41 10.25 0.28
CA THR A 191 17.77 10.01 -1.02
C THR A 191 18.74 9.32 -1.96
N THR A 192 18.40 8.09 -2.37
CA THR A 192 19.19 7.30 -3.31
C THR A 192 18.45 7.16 -4.63
N ILE A 193 19.10 7.45 -5.75
CA ILE A 193 18.60 7.15 -7.09
C ILE A 193 19.36 5.93 -7.59
N SER A 194 18.69 4.78 -7.55
CA SER A 194 19.25 3.51 -8.03
C SER A 194 19.17 3.41 -9.56
N THR A 195 18.01 3.78 -10.12
CA THR A 195 17.76 3.79 -11.57
C THR A 195 16.67 4.80 -11.94
N GLY A 196 16.58 5.17 -13.22
CA GLY A 196 15.56 6.06 -13.76
C GLY A 196 15.80 7.52 -13.43
N THR A 197 14.74 8.29 -13.32
CA THR A 197 14.79 9.75 -13.11
C THR A 197 14.07 10.15 -11.84
N LEU A 198 14.70 10.94 -11.02
CA LEU A 198 14.06 11.71 -9.94
C LEU A 198 14.06 13.19 -10.31
N ASN A 199 12.89 13.78 -10.42
CA ASN A 199 12.69 15.21 -10.67
C ASN A 199 12.18 15.86 -9.38
N VAL A 200 12.89 16.84 -8.87
CA VAL A 200 12.50 17.58 -7.66
C VAL A 200 12.30 19.04 -8.03
N SER A 201 11.07 19.51 -7.93
CA SER A 201 10.72 20.94 -8.08
C SER A 201 10.30 21.59 -6.77
N GLY A 202 10.02 20.79 -5.74
CA GLY A 202 9.89 21.23 -4.36
C GLY A 202 11.24 21.22 -3.63
N THR A 203 11.23 20.87 -2.35
CA THR A 203 12.44 20.68 -1.55
C THR A 203 12.63 19.21 -1.18
N LEU A 204 13.88 18.78 -1.09
CA LEU A 204 14.27 17.66 -0.23
C LEU A 204 14.79 18.29 1.07
N SER A 205 14.58 17.64 2.19
CA SER A 205 15.16 18.09 3.45
C SER A 205 16.68 17.77 3.45
N ASP A 206 17.47 18.66 3.94
CA ASP A 206 18.90 18.48 4.20
C ASP A 206 19.13 17.83 5.56
#